data_0729bb6d256adbab5b618e9876218789
#
_entry.id   0729bb6d256adbab5b618e9876218789
#
_cell.length_a   1.000
_cell.length_b   1.000
_cell.length_c   1.000
_cell.angle_alpha   90.00
_cell.angle_beta   90.00
_cell.angle_gamma   90.00
#
_symmetry.space_group_name_H-M   'P 1'
#
loop_
_entity.id
_entity.type
_entity.pdbx_description
1 polymer ?
#
loop_
_entity_poly.entity_id
_entity_poly.type
_entity_poly.pdbx_seq_one_letter_code
_entity_poly.pdbx_strand_id
1 'polypeptide(L)'
;VRSKVTSVIRAVMTESDFLEIETPYLTRSTPEGARDFLVPVRLQPGSWYALPQSPQLFKQLLMVAGMERYYQIARCFRDEDFRADRQPEFTQLDIEMSFVDQADILQVAERVLARVFKDVVGYQIPMPIPHMTYHEAMRRFGSDKPDLRFGNEISDVTEFFANTAFRVFQAEYVGAVVMPGGASSARRDLDAWQDWAKARGAKGLAYILVQPDGQLGGPVAKNLSEIETAGIAGATGAKLGDAIFFAAGDRKSSQSLLG
;
A
#
# COMPACT_ATOMS: atom_id res chain seq x y z
N VAL A 1 -22.22 -8.60 -9.65
CA VAL A 1 -20.81 -8.22 -9.82
C VAL A 1 -19.94 -9.46 -9.82
N ARG A 2 -19.84 -10.26 -8.72
CA ARG A 2 -18.93 -11.41 -8.56
C ARG A 2 -18.99 -12.40 -9.73
N SER A 3 -20.20 -12.86 -10.13
CA SER A 3 -20.37 -13.79 -11.25
C SER A 3 -19.78 -13.23 -12.57
N LYS A 4 -19.99 -11.95 -12.85
CA LYS A 4 -19.44 -11.31 -14.05
C LYS A 4 -17.90 -11.20 -13.97
N VAL A 5 -17.34 -10.85 -12.81
CA VAL A 5 -15.88 -10.84 -12.59
C VAL A 5 -15.28 -12.21 -12.86
N THR A 6 -15.84 -13.28 -12.28
CA THR A 6 -15.35 -14.64 -12.48
C THR A 6 -15.41 -15.08 -13.94
N SER A 7 -16.49 -14.73 -14.64
CA SER A 7 -16.64 -15.05 -16.08
C SER A 7 -15.58 -14.34 -16.92
N VAL A 8 -15.32 -13.05 -16.67
CA VAL A 8 -14.29 -12.27 -17.37
C VAL A 8 -12.89 -12.83 -17.09
N ILE A 9 -12.59 -13.18 -15.82
CA ILE A 9 -11.30 -13.80 -15.47
C ILE A 9 -11.11 -15.09 -16.28
N ARG A 10 -12.09 -16.00 -16.30
CA ARG A 10 -12.00 -17.26 -17.06
C ARG A 10 -11.72 -17.00 -18.55
N ALA A 11 -12.40 -16.02 -19.15
CA ALA A 11 -12.16 -15.67 -20.54
C ALA A 11 -10.69 -15.24 -20.77
N VAL A 12 -10.17 -14.33 -19.94
CA VAL A 12 -8.78 -13.85 -20.03
C VAL A 12 -7.78 -14.99 -19.84
N MET A 13 -8.00 -15.86 -18.86
CA MET A 13 -7.10 -16.98 -18.58
C MET A 13 -7.10 -17.98 -19.72
N THR A 14 -8.27 -18.30 -20.29
CA THR A 14 -8.38 -19.18 -21.47
C THR A 14 -7.70 -18.55 -22.70
N GLU A 15 -7.90 -17.26 -22.97
CA GLU A 15 -7.24 -16.51 -24.04
C GLU A 15 -5.71 -16.42 -23.87
N SER A 16 -5.21 -16.73 -22.66
CA SER A 16 -3.78 -16.72 -22.27
C SER A 16 -3.20 -18.13 -22.12
N ASP A 17 -3.90 -19.14 -22.63
CA ASP A 17 -3.48 -20.56 -22.62
C ASP A 17 -3.29 -21.16 -21.22
N PHE A 18 -4.06 -20.69 -20.22
CA PHE A 18 -4.07 -21.28 -18.90
C PHE A 18 -5.11 -22.42 -18.80
N LEU A 19 -4.75 -23.46 -18.06
CA LEU A 19 -5.62 -24.57 -17.73
C LEU A 19 -6.32 -24.32 -16.37
N GLU A 20 -7.64 -24.35 -16.32
CA GLU A 20 -8.38 -24.33 -15.06
C GLU A 20 -8.38 -25.73 -14.46
N ILE A 21 -7.75 -25.90 -13.29
CA ILE A 21 -7.64 -27.19 -12.63
C ILE A 21 -8.14 -27.05 -11.20
N GLU A 22 -9.16 -27.82 -10.84
CA GLU A 22 -9.65 -27.94 -9.46
C GLU A 22 -8.72 -28.83 -8.63
N THR A 23 -8.43 -28.35 -7.41
CA THR A 23 -7.61 -29.09 -6.44
C THR A 23 -8.46 -29.53 -5.23
N PRO A 24 -8.07 -30.57 -4.50
CA PRO A 24 -8.84 -31.04 -3.36
C PRO A 24 -8.98 -30.02 -2.23
N TYR A 25 -10.16 -29.97 -1.60
CA TYR A 25 -10.42 -29.15 -0.41
C TYR A 25 -10.26 -29.92 0.90
N LEU A 26 -10.51 -31.23 0.91
CA LEU A 26 -10.23 -32.07 2.07
C LEU A 26 -8.83 -32.64 1.97
N THR A 27 -7.87 -31.96 2.58
CA THR A 27 -6.45 -32.28 2.49
C THR A 27 -5.82 -32.49 3.86
N ARG A 28 -4.53 -32.75 3.91
CA ARG A 28 -3.74 -32.68 5.14
C ARG A 28 -3.41 -31.23 5.44
N SER A 29 -3.20 -30.91 6.72
CA SER A 29 -2.66 -29.62 7.13
C SER A 29 -1.32 -29.34 6.45
N THR A 30 -1.17 -28.12 5.95
CA THR A 30 0.05 -27.62 5.31
C THR A 30 0.49 -26.32 5.98
N PRO A 31 1.78 -26.11 6.24
CA PRO A 31 2.26 -24.92 6.93
C PRO A 31 2.26 -23.71 5.99
N GLU A 32 1.15 -22.96 5.92
CA GLU A 32 0.99 -21.78 5.05
C GLU A 32 0.85 -20.45 5.82
N GLY A 33 1.14 -20.42 7.12
CA GLY A 33 1.22 -19.21 7.92
C GLY A 33 -0.02 -18.84 8.73
N ALA A 34 -1.23 -19.24 8.32
CA ALA A 34 -2.45 -19.10 9.11
C ALA A 34 -2.78 -20.41 9.87
N ARG A 35 -3.76 -20.37 10.77
CA ARG A 35 -4.34 -21.61 11.34
C ARG A 35 -5.31 -22.23 10.35
N ASP A 36 -5.34 -23.57 10.34
CA ASP A 36 -6.24 -24.32 9.48
C ASP A 36 -7.61 -24.50 10.16
N PHE A 37 -8.68 -24.47 9.35
CA PHE A 37 -9.95 -25.04 9.75
C PHE A 37 -9.90 -26.58 9.61
N LEU A 38 -10.27 -27.28 10.67
CA LEU A 38 -10.21 -28.73 10.72
C LEU A 38 -11.60 -29.37 10.55
N VAL A 39 -11.64 -30.46 9.77
CA VAL A 39 -12.84 -31.25 9.55
C VAL A 39 -12.58 -32.66 10.08
N PRO A 40 -13.37 -33.18 11.05
CA PRO A 40 -13.15 -34.52 11.62
C PRO A 40 -13.38 -35.61 10.59
N VAL A 41 -12.49 -36.62 10.57
CA VAL A 41 -12.61 -37.79 9.70
C VAL A 41 -13.51 -38.84 10.38
N ARG A 42 -14.73 -39.00 9.87
CA ARG A 42 -15.71 -39.91 10.45
C ARG A 42 -15.22 -41.38 10.53
N LEU A 43 -14.50 -41.82 9.52
CA LEU A 43 -14.02 -43.20 9.43
C LEU A 43 -12.74 -43.48 10.24
N GLN A 44 -12.07 -42.43 10.74
CA GLN A 44 -10.84 -42.53 11.53
C GLN A 44 -10.93 -41.60 12.73
N PRO A 45 -11.52 -42.01 13.84
CA PRO A 45 -11.62 -41.21 15.06
C PRO A 45 -10.24 -40.71 15.50
N GLY A 46 -10.10 -39.41 15.82
CA GLY A 46 -8.85 -38.80 16.17
C GLY A 46 -8.03 -38.25 14.99
N SER A 47 -8.49 -38.44 13.77
CA SER A 47 -7.89 -37.86 12.55
C SER A 47 -8.73 -36.69 12.02
N TRP A 48 -8.08 -35.76 11.32
CA TRP A 48 -8.66 -34.52 10.82
C TRP A 48 -8.19 -34.23 9.40
N TYR A 49 -9.11 -33.79 8.55
CA TYR A 49 -8.77 -33.04 7.35
C TYR A 49 -8.55 -31.55 7.70
N ALA A 50 -7.75 -30.86 6.92
CA ALA A 50 -7.65 -29.42 6.92
C ALA A 50 -8.28 -28.84 5.67
N LEU A 51 -8.98 -27.71 5.81
CA LEU A 51 -9.43 -26.92 4.67
C LEU A 51 -8.25 -26.08 4.14
N PRO A 52 -8.06 -25.94 2.82
CA PRO A 52 -6.88 -25.32 2.25
C PRO A 52 -6.86 -23.81 2.48
N GLN A 53 -5.72 -23.28 2.88
CA GLN A 53 -5.45 -21.86 2.94
C GLN A 53 -5.20 -21.28 1.54
N SER A 54 -4.63 -22.09 0.65
CA SER A 54 -4.46 -21.92 -0.78
C SER A 54 -4.17 -23.29 -1.42
N PRO A 55 -4.23 -23.44 -2.75
CA PRO A 55 -3.83 -24.69 -3.43
C PRO A 55 -2.30 -24.83 -3.62
N GLN A 56 -1.46 -24.26 -2.73
CA GLN A 56 -0.03 -24.09 -2.91
C GLN A 56 0.73 -25.38 -3.27
N LEU A 57 0.53 -26.48 -2.53
CA LEU A 57 1.21 -27.72 -2.81
C LEU A 57 0.77 -28.34 -4.13
N PHE A 58 -0.52 -28.29 -4.41
CA PHE A 58 -1.07 -28.89 -5.64
C PHE A 58 -0.61 -28.15 -6.89
N LYS A 59 -0.61 -26.83 -6.89
CA LYS A 59 -0.15 -26.08 -8.05
C LYS A 59 1.35 -26.28 -8.33
N GLN A 60 2.19 -26.42 -7.30
CA GLN A 60 3.59 -26.80 -7.47
C GLN A 60 3.74 -28.20 -8.08
N LEU A 61 2.94 -29.19 -7.62
CA LEU A 61 2.92 -30.51 -8.21
C LEU A 61 2.46 -30.51 -9.66
N LEU A 62 1.50 -29.64 -10.01
CA LEU A 62 1.07 -29.45 -11.40
C LEU A 62 2.19 -28.90 -12.28
N MET A 63 3.00 -27.96 -11.78
CA MET A 63 4.20 -27.50 -12.50
C MET A 63 5.19 -28.62 -12.75
N VAL A 64 5.47 -29.44 -11.74
CA VAL A 64 6.32 -30.64 -11.88
C VAL A 64 5.75 -31.63 -12.89
N ALA A 65 4.43 -31.74 -12.96
CA ALA A 65 3.73 -32.60 -13.93
C ALA A 65 3.66 -32.03 -15.36
N GLY A 66 4.22 -30.83 -15.59
CA GLY A 66 4.26 -30.19 -16.92
C GLY A 66 3.02 -29.35 -17.26
N MET A 67 2.19 -29.04 -16.28
CA MET A 67 1.04 -28.11 -16.46
C MET A 67 1.50 -26.67 -16.34
N GLU A 68 2.28 -26.20 -17.28
CA GLU A 68 3.08 -24.96 -17.22
C GLU A 68 2.28 -23.66 -16.98
N ARG A 69 0.97 -23.66 -17.22
CA ARG A 69 0.08 -22.51 -17.01
C ARG A 69 -1.21 -22.97 -16.35
N TYR A 70 -1.22 -22.88 -15.04
CA TYR A 70 -2.36 -23.28 -14.21
C TYR A 70 -3.07 -22.04 -13.66
N TYR A 71 -4.40 -22.13 -13.55
CA TYR A 71 -5.18 -21.26 -12.68
C TYR A 71 -6.35 -22.01 -12.04
N GLN A 72 -6.87 -21.41 -10.97
CA GLN A 72 -8.09 -21.87 -10.32
C GLN A 72 -8.82 -20.67 -9.68
N ILE A 73 -10.13 -20.66 -9.77
CA ILE A 73 -10.96 -19.80 -8.92
C ILE A 73 -11.17 -20.55 -7.60
N ALA A 74 -10.18 -20.45 -6.73
CA ALA A 74 -10.04 -21.27 -5.53
C ALA A 74 -10.81 -20.71 -4.34
N ARG A 75 -11.52 -21.57 -3.61
CA ARG A 75 -12.05 -21.27 -2.29
C ARG A 75 -10.95 -21.52 -1.26
N CYS A 76 -10.66 -20.51 -0.44
CA CYS A 76 -9.60 -20.53 0.56
C CYS A 76 -10.16 -20.26 1.94
N PHE A 77 -9.52 -20.85 2.96
CA PHE A 77 -9.95 -20.79 4.35
C PHE A 77 -8.76 -20.44 5.25
N ARG A 78 -8.90 -19.45 6.12
CA ARG A 78 -7.86 -19.07 7.09
C ARG A 78 -8.50 -18.71 8.41
N ASP A 79 -8.12 -19.41 9.47
CA ASP A 79 -8.57 -19.10 10.83
C ASP A 79 -7.65 -18.01 11.42
N GLU A 80 -7.96 -16.80 11.06
CA GLU A 80 -7.24 -15.58 11.48
C GLU A 80 -8.20 -14.55 12.07
N ASP A 81 -7.66 -13.62 12.83
CA ASP A 81 -8.42 -12.47 13.37
C ASP A 81 -8.97 -11.61 12.24
N PHE A 82 -10.22 -11.22 12.36
CA PHE A 82 -10.85 -10.28 11.42
C PHE A 82 -10.20 -8.90 11.54
N ARG A 83 -9.63 -8.45 10.44
CA ARG A 83 -9.07 -7.10 10.32
C ARG A 83 -9.51 -6.48 9.01
N ALA A 84 -10.03 -5.27 9.05
CA ALA A 84 -10.57 -4.55 7.89
C ALA A 84 -11.59 -5.42 7.12
N ASP A 85 -11.29 -5.80 5.88
CA ASP A 85 -12.15 -6.58 4.99
C ASP A 85 -11.80 -8.08 4.94
N ARG A 86 -10.92 -8.58 5.80
CA ARG A 86 -10.53 -10.00 5.83
C ARG A 86 -11.69 -10.87 6.25
N GLN A 87 -11.87 -11.98 5.51
CA GLN A 87 -12.87 -13.01 5.76
C GLN A 87 -12.16 -14.35 5.99
N PRO A 88 -12.70 -15.24 6.88
CA PRO A 88 -12.12 -16.56 7.11
C PRO A 88 -12.28 -17.49 5.90
N GLU A 89 -13.26 -17.21 5.08
CA GLU A 89 -13.56 -17.91 3.83
C GLU A 89 -13.64 -16.89 2.69
N PHE A 90 -12.81 -17.06 1.68
CA PHE A 90 -12.70 -16.13 0.55
C PHE A 90 -12.35 -16.87 -0.74
N THR A 91 -12.45 -16.17 -1.87
CA THR A 91 -12.12 -16.73 -3.19
C THR A 91 -10.93 -15.99 -3.77
N GLN A 92 -9.97 -16.75 -4.30
CA GLN A 92 -8.81 -16.24 -5.02
C GLN A 92 -8.89 -16.60 -6.51
N LEU A 93 -8.39 -15.75 -7.37
CA LEU A 93 -7.79 -16.19 -8.61
C LEU A 93 -6.37 -16.65 -8.26
N ASP A 94 -6.15 -17.95 -8.23
CA ASP A 94 -4.85 -18.56 -7.98
C ASP A 94 -4.20 -18.93 -9.32
N ILE A 95 -2.93 -18.55 -9.49
CA ILE A 95 -2.17 -18.73 -10.74
C ILE A 95 -0.81 -19.33 -10.42
N GLU A 96 -0.34 -20.24 -11.27
CA GLU A 96 1.05 -20.71 -11.26
C GLU A 96 1.55 -20.84 -12.69
N MET A 97 2.79 -20.42 -12.92
CA MET A 97 3.46 -20.48 -14.24
C MET A 97 4.87 -21.01 -14.10
N SER A 98 5.30 -21.83 -15.08
CA SER A 98 6.68 -22.31 -15.20
C SER A 98 7.45 -21.49 -16.24
N PHE A 99 8.78 -21.43 -16.09
CA PHE A 99 9.72 -20.84 -17.06
C PHE A 99 9.43 -19.36 -17.37
N VAL A 100 9.06 -18.58 -16.36
CA VAL A 100 8.70 -17.17 -16.48
C VAL A 100 9.48 -16.33 -15.47
N ASP A 101 9.58 -15.03 -15.76
CA ASP A 101 10.11 -14.04 -14.84
C ASP A 101 9.01 -13.12 -14.27
N GLN A 102 9.42 -12.11 -13.50
CA GLN A 102 8.50 -11.17 -12.88
C GLN A 102 7.66 -10.39 -13.92
N ALA A 103 8.25 -10.05 -15.06
CA ALA A 103 7.58 -9.26 -16.10
C ALA A 103 6.40 -10.04 -16.72
N ASP A 104 6.57 -11.35 -16.92
CA ASP A 104 5.51 -12.21 -17.44
C ASP A 104 4.31 -12.28 -16.50
N ILE A 105 4.56 -12.41 -15.18
CA ILE A 105 3.51 -12.42 -14.17
C ILE A 105 2.78 -11.08 -14.13
N LEU A 106 3.50 -9.96 -14.15
CA LEU A 106 2.91 -8.64 -14.17
C LEU A 106 2.03 -8.43 -15.41
N GLN A 107 2.49 -8.89 -16.57
CA GLN A 107 1.72 -8.79 -17.83
C GLN A 107 0.39 -9.55 -17.76
N VAL A 108 0.38 -10.76 -17.16
CA VAL A 108 -0.87 -11.52 -16.95
C VAL A 108 -1.79 -10.78 -15.99
N ALA A 109 -1.26 -10.29 -14.86
CA ALA A 109 -2.03 -9.53 -13.87
C ALA A 109 -2.64 -8.24 -14.47
N GLU A 110 -1.86 -7.48 -15.23
CA GLU A 110 -2.33 -6.28 -15.93
C GLU A 110 -3.46 -6.59 -16.91
N ARG A 111 -3.32 -7.66 -17.69
CA ARG A 111 -4.35 -8.09 -18.64
C ARG A 111 -5.66 -8.44 -17.94
N VAL A 112 -5.59 -9.17 -16.84
CA VAL A 112 -6.76 -9.53 -16.01
C VAL A 112 -7.41 -8.28 -15.45
N LEU A 113 -6.64 -7.39 -14.81
CA LEU A 113 -7.16 -6.17 -14.20
C LEU A 113 -7.80 -5.25 -15.23
N ALA A 114 -7.12 -4.98 -16.35
CA ALA A 114 -7.62 -4.11 -17.42
C ALA A 114 -8.96 -4.63 -17.96
N ARG A 115 -9.08 -5.94 -18.23
CA ARG A 115 -10.30 -6.53 -18.75
C ARG A 115 -11.43 -6.54 -17.72
N VAL A 116 -11.15 -6.87 -16.46
CA VAL A 116 -12.16 -6.85 -15.37
C VAL A 116 -12.71 -5.44 -15.18
N PHE A 117 -11.86 -4.44 -15.05
CA PHE A 117 -12.31 -3.06 -14.86
C PHE A 117 -13.12 -2.55 -16.05
N LYS A 118 -12.66 -2.82 -17.26
CA LYS A 118 -13.38 -2.44 -18.49
C LYS A 118 -14.75 -3.09 -18.55
N ASP A 119 -14.83 -4.41 -18.43
CA ASP A 119 -16.06 -5.17 -18.72
C ASP A 119 -17.06 -5.13 -17.56
N VAL A 120 -16.61 -4.98 -16.32
CA VAL A 120 -17.48 -5.01 -15.13
C VAL A 120 -17.89 -3.61 -14.66
N VAL A 121 -16.94 -2.67 -14.67
CA VAL A 121 -17.13 -1.31 -14.10
C VAL A 121 -17.25 -0.26 -15.21
N GLY A 122 -16.82 -0.56 -16.42
CA GLY A 122 -16.79 0.40 -17.55
C GLY A 122 -15.61 1.37 -17.46
N TYR A 123 -14.62 1.10 -16.61
CA TYR A 123 -13.43 1.93 -16.45
C TYR A 123 -12.25 1.36 -17.22
N GLN A 124 -11.66 2.15 -18.08
CA GLN A 124 -10.48 1.77 -18.84
C GLN A 124 -9.22 2.20 -18.06
N ILE A 125 -8.51 1.21 -17.49
CA ILE A 125 -7.23 1.46 -16.83
C ILE A 125 -6.21 1.95 -17.85
N PRO A 126 -5.49 3.07 -17.60
CA PRO A 126 -4.36 3.49 -18.42
C PRO A 126 -3.27 2.41 -18.46
N MET A 127 -2.82 2.07 -19.68
CA MET A 127 -1.82 1.01 -19.88
C MET A 127 -0.55 1.58 -20.53
N PRO A 128 0.64 1.07 -20.21
CA PRO A 128 0.91 0.10 -19.14
C PRO A 128 0.64 0.68 -17.75
N ILE A 129 0.36 -0.19 -16.76
CA ILE A 129 0.23 0.26 -15.37
C ILE A 129 1.60 0.76 -14.90
N PRO A 130 1.70 1.98 -14.32
CA PRO A 130 2.98 2.50 -13.84
C PRO A 130 3.58 1.62 -12.75
N HIS A 131 4.86 1.30 -12.89
CA HIS A 131 5.61 0.57 -11.87
C HIS A 131 6.35 1.54 -10.95
N MET A 132 6.29 1.30 -9.67
CA MET A 132 6.98 2.09 -8.65
C MET A 132 7.77 1.14 -7.74
N THR A 133 9.04 1.46 -7.48
CA THR A 133 9.83 0.68 -6.53
C THR A 133 9.38 0.95 -5.10
N TYR A 134 9.62 -0.01 -4.19
CA TYR A 134 9.37 0.18 -2.76
C TYR A 134 10.07 1.43 -2.22
N HIS A 135 11.33 1.63 -2.58
CA HIS A 135 12.10 2.80 -2.14
C HIS A 135 11.50 4.12 -2.64
N GLU A 136 11.03 4.14 -3.88
CA GLU A 136 10.36 5.32 -4.43
C GLU A 136 9.02 5.58 -3.73
N ALA A 137 8.21 4.55 -3.52
CA ALA A 137 6.94 4.65 -2.81
C ALA A 137 7.13 5.22 -1.39
N MET A 138 8.09 4.67 -0.64
CA MET A 138 8.41 5.18 0.69
C MET A 138 8.97 6.60 0.69
N ARG A 139 9.85 6.92 -0.28
CA ARG A 139 10.44 8.27 -0.39
C ARG A 139 9.41 9.34 -0.72
N ARG A 140 8.49 9.06 -1.65
CA ARG A 140 7.50 10.04 -2.13
C ARG A 140 6.25 10.08 -1.27
N PHE A 141 5.81 8.94 -0.74
CA PHE A 141 4.49 8.81 -0.12
C PHE A 141 4.51 8.24 1.30
N GLY A 142 5.66 7.79 1.80
CA GLY A 142 5.78 7.19 3.14
C GLY A 142 5.00 5.87 3.34
N SER A 143 4.51 5.29 2.26
CA SER A 143 3.68 4.09 2.25
C SER A 143 4.05 3.17 1.09
N ASP A 144 4.00 1.85 1.31
CA ASP A 144 4.18 0.83 0.27
C ASP A 144 2.92 0.64 -0.63
N LYS A 145 1.84 1.34 -0.34
CA LYS A 145 0.56 1.35 -1.08
C LYS A 145 -0.01 2.76 -1.16
N PRO A 146 0.69 3.65 -1.88
CA PRO A 146 0.29 5.04 -1.95
C PRO A 146 -1.02 5.23 -2.72
N ASP A 147 -1.85 6.15 -2.24
CA ASP A 147 -2.99 6.62 -3.00
C ASP A 147 -2.57 7.82 -3.87
N LEU A 148 -2.40 7.58 -5.16
CA LEU A 148 -1.91 8.60 -6.11
C LEU A 148 -2.97 9.63 -6.50
N ARG A 149 -4.22 9.49 -6.05
CA ARG A 149 -5.31 10.41 -6.41
C ARG A 149 -5.17 11.79 -5.77
N PHE A 150 -4.44 11.89 -4.66
CA PHE A 150 -4.32 13.14 -3.90
C PHE A 150 -3.16 14.04 -4.37
N GLY A 151 -2.14 13.48 -5.00
CA GLY A 151 -0.99 14.24 -5.50
C GLY A 151 -0.08 14.83 -4.41
N ASN A 152 -0.26 14.45 -3.13
CA ASN A 152 0.60 14.93 -2.04
C ASN A 152 1.83 14.03 -1.93
N GLU A 153 3.00 14.61 -2.15
CA GLU A 153 4.26 13.92 -2.03
C GLU A 153 5.09 14.49 -0.87
N ILE A 154 5.91 13.64 -0.27
CA ILE A 154 6.87 14.05 0.75
C ILE A 154 8.07 14.69 0.07
N SER A 155 8.39 15.92 0.47
CA SER A 155 9.63 16.60 0.09
C SER A 155 10.71 16.30 1.14
N ASP A 156 11.88 15.81 0.70
CA ASP A 156 13.07 15.69 1.54
C ASP A 156 13.75 17.06 1.61
N VAL A 157 13.67 17.69 2.77
CA VAL A 157 14.25 19.01 3.03
C VAL A 157 15.45 18.94 3.98
N THR A 158 16.05 17.78 4.12
CA THR A 158 17.20 17.54 5.01
C THR A 158 18.38 18.47 4.64
N GLU A 159 18.74 18.53 3.37
CA GLU A 159 19.84 19.41 2.89
C GLU A 159 19.51 20.90 3.05
N PHE A 160 18.24 21.26 2.85
CA PHE A 160 17.80 22.66 3.06
C PHE A 160 18.02 23.11 4.50
N PHE A 161 17.86 22.23 5.48
CA PHE A 161 18.08 22.49 6.90
C PHE A 161 19.45 22.08 7.41
N ALA A 162 20.43 21.77 6.57
CA ALA A 162 21.76 21.29 6.99
C ALA A 162 22.47 22.22 7.98
N ASN A 163 22.27 23.54 7.87
CA ASN A 163 22.89 24.57 8.73
C ASN A 163 21.89 25.23 9.67
N THR A 164 20.75 24.64 9.93
CA THR A 164 19.69 25.22 10.75
C THR A 164 20.11 25.36 12.23
N ALA A 165 19.73 26.47 12.84
CA ALA A 165 19.84 26.63 14.30
C ALA A 165 18.68 25.95 15.06
N PHE A 166 17.62 25.56 14.36
CA PHE A 166 16.45 24.94 14.98
C PHE A 166 16.70 23.48 15.32
N ARG A 167 16.91 23.19 16.62
CA ARG A 167 17.33 21.87 17.14
C ARG A 167 16.47 20.69 16.65
N VAL A 168 15.18 20.90 16.40
CA VAL A 168 14.27 19.85 15.94
C VAL A 168 14.63 19.36 14.53
N PHE A 169 15.16 20.24 13.70
CA PHE A 169 15.55 19.92 12.33
C PHE A 169 17.03 19.54 12.19
N GLN A 170 17.80 19.60 13.27
CA GLN A 170 19.15 19.01 13.34
C GLN A 170 19.03 17.48 13.50
N ALA A 171 18.55 16.81 12.49
CA ALA A 171 18.21 15.38 12.49
C ALA A 171 18.76 14.71 11.24
N GLU A 172 18.85 13.37 11.27
CA GLU A 172 19.29 12.57 10.12
C GLU A 172 18.40 12.80 8.89
N TYR A 173 17.11 13.01 9.12
CA TYR A 173 16.13 13.26 8.07
C TYR A 173 15.12 14.31 8.50
N VAL A 174 14.78 15.20 7.57
CA VAL A 174 13.67 16.16 7.70
C VAL A 174 12.81 16.03 6.45
N GLY A 175 11.61 15.49 6.62
CA GLY A 175 10.61 15.42 5.55
C GLY A 175 9.53 16.48 5.74
N ALA A 176 8.92 16.89 4.65
CA ALA A 176 7.80 17.83 4.64
C ALA A 176 6.67 17.35 3.74
N VAL A 177 5.43 17.63 4.12
CA VAL A 177 4.24 17.46 3.27
C VAL A 177 3.44 18.75 3.27
N VAL A 178 2.95 19.13 2.08
CA VAL A 178 2.15 20.35 1.90
C VAL A 178 0.67 20.03 1.95
N MET A 179 -0.08 20.75 2.76
CA MET A 179 -1.53 20.73 2.80
C MET A 179 -2.08 21.97 2.08
N PRO A 180 -2.61 21.81 0.86
CA PRO A 180 -3.17 22.93 0.12
C PRO A 180 -4.31 23.63 0.89
N GLY A 181 -4.23 24.97 0.98
CA GLY A 181 -5.20 25.77 1.71
C GLY A 181 -5.14 25.64 3.25
N GLY A 182 -4.17 24.90 3.78
CA GLY A 182 -4.08 24.55 5.20
C GLY A 182 -3.77 25.74 6.13
N ALA A 183 -3.31 26.88 5.62
CA ALA A 183 -3.09 28.07 6.43
C ALA A 183 -4.38 28.66 7.04
N SER A 184 -5.53 28.36 6.43
CA SER A 184 -6.86 28.77 6.94
C SER A 184 -7.44 27.80 7.98
N SER A 185 -6.76 26.68 8.28
CA SER A 185 -7.22 25.69 9.24
C SER A 185 -7.35 26.27 10.64
N ALA A 186 -8.42 25.90 11.33
CA ALA A 186 -8.61 26.32 12.71
C ALA A 186 -7.52 25.74 13.62
N ARG A 187 -7.08 26.50 14.61
CA ARG A 187 -6.04 26.04 15.55
C ARG A 187 -6.36 24.69 16.18
N ARG A 188 -7.63 24.44 16.49
CA ARG A 188 -8.09 23.15 17.03
C ARG A 188 -7.76 21.98 16.10
N ASP A 189 -7.86 22.17 14.79
CA ASP A 189 -7.62 21.11 13.82
C ASP A 189 -6.11 20.84 13.69
N LEU A 190 -5.29 21.90 13.75
CA LEU A 190 -3.83 21.76 13.80
C LEU A 190 -3.36 21.07 15.09
N ASP A 191 -3.98 21.39 16.23
CA ASP A 191 -3.71 20.73 17.51
C ASP A 191 -4.12 19.24 17.47
N ALA A 192 -5.25 18.91 16.80
CA ALA A 192 -5.67 17.53 16.59
C ALA A 192 -4.66 16.72 15.74
N TRP A 193 -4.05 17.30 14.72
CA TRP A 193 -2.97 16.67 13.97
C TRP A 193 -1.73 16.42 14.81
N GLN A 194 -1.40 17.33 15.73
CA GLN A 194 -0.32 17.13 16.69
C GLN A 194 -0.57 15.92 17.59
N ASP A 195 -1.79 15.81 18.13
CA ASP A 195 -2.16 14.71 19.02
C ASP A 195 -2.24 13.39 18.27
N TRP A 196 -2.71 13.40 17.03
CA TRP A 196 -2.68 12.26 16.13
C TRP A 196 -1.25 11.73 15.89
N ALA A 197 -0.29 12.63 15.67
CA ALA A 197 1.11 12.29 15.48
C ALA A 197 1.74 11.70 16.77
N LYS A 198 1.45 12.31 17.94
CA LYS A 198 1.92 11.81 19.23
C LYS A 198 1.37 10.41 19.53
N ALA A 199 0.10 10.17 19.25
CA ALA A 199 -0.51 8.85 19.44
C ALA A 199 0.16 7.75 18.58
N ARG A 200 0.90 8.15 17.53
CA ARG A 200 1.69 7.27 16.66
C ARG A 200 3.19 7.23 17.00
N GLY A 201 3.55 7.75 18.16
CA GLY A 201 4.92 7.69 18.68
C GLY A 201 5.82 8.85 18.23
N ALA A 202 5.32 9.84 17.50
CA ALA A 202 6.08 11.04 17.19
C ALA A 202 6.20 11.95 18.42
N LYS A 203 7.30 12.70 18.53
CA LYS A 203 7.47 13.73 19.57
C LYS A 203 6.56 14.94 19.38
N GLY A 204 6.04 15.12 18.16
CA GLY A 204 5.15 16.18 17.75
C GLY A 204 5.11 16.25 16.22
N LEU A 205 4.24 17.10 15.69
CA LEU A 205 4.17 17.41 14.26
C LEU A 205 4.45 18.89 14.10
N ALA A 206 5.66 19.23 13.65
CA ALA A 206 6.03 20.62 13.40
C ALA A 206 5.30 21.16 12.16
N TYR A 207 4.90 22.44 12.17
CA TYR A 207 4.25 23.02 11.00
C TYR A 207 4.55 24.51 10.80
N ILE A 208 4.41 24.94 9.56
CA ILE A 208 4.46 26.33 9.10
C ILE A 208 3.17 26.62 8.33
N LEU A 209 2.63 27.81 8.51
CA LEU A 209 1.52 28.35 7.72
C LEU A 209 2.07 29.40 6.77
N VAL A 210 1.90 29.21 5.47
CA VAL A 210 2.27 30.21 4.46
C VAL A 210 1.05 31.14 4.28
N GLN A 211 1.09 32.31 4.89
CA GLN A 211 -0.04 33.24 4.88
C GLN A 211 -0.28 33.82 3.48
N PRO A 212 -1.49 34.32 3.18
CA PRO A 212 -1.78 34.96 1.89
C PRO A 212 -0.93 36.18 1.56
N ASP A 213 -0.38 36.86 2.56
CA ASP A 213 0.56 37.99 2.42
C ASP A 213 2.03 37.58 2.28
N GLY A 214 2.28 36.27 2.26
CA GLY A 214 3.63 35.69 2.17
C GLY A 214 4.35 35.55 3.51
N GLN A 215 3.81 36.03 4.61
CA GLN A 215 4.40 35.84 5.93
C GLN A 215 4.27 34.39 6.38
N LEU A 216 5.25 33.92 7.15
CA LEU A 216 5.21 32.59 7.74
C LEU A 216 4.64 32.65 9.16
N GLY A 217 3.60 31.85 9.40
CA GLY A 217 2.99 31.62 10.72
C GLY A 217 3.31 30.25 11.29
N GLY A 218 2.86 30.01 12.53
CA GLY A 218 3.01 28.73 13.21
C GLY A 218 4.25 28.63 14.11
N PRO A 219 4.38 27.52 14.86
CA PRO A 219 5.40 27.40 15.90
C PRO A 219 6.84 27.32 15.36
N VAL A 220 7.03 26.82 14.14
CA VAL A 220 8.35 26.68 13.52
C VAL A 220 8.85 28.00 12.96
N ALA A 221 7.99 28.83 12.40
CA ALA A 221 8.35 30.07 11.70
C ALA A 221 9.28 31.00 12.51
N LYS A 222 9.09 31.06 13.82
CA LYS A 222 9.88 31.91 14.73
C LYS A 222 11.33 31.44 14.95
N ASN A 223 11.63 30.21 14.55
CA ASN A 223 12.93 29.58 14.76
C ASN A 223 13.75 29.49 13.46
N LEU A 224 13.21 29.96 12.35
CA LEU A 224 13.88 29.95 11.05
C LEU A 224 14.77 31.16 10.89
N SER A 225 15.91 30.99 10.24
CA SER A 225 16.74 32.11 9.73
C SER A 225 16.03 32.85 8.59
N GLU A 226 16.54 34.01 8.21
CA GLU A 226 15.99 34.77 7.07
C GLU A 226 16.06 33.97 5.76
N ILE A 227 17.15 33.22 5.55
CA ILE A 227 17.35 32.37 4.36
C ILE A 227 16.32 31.22 4.34
N GLU A 228 16.11 30.57 5.48
CA GLU A 228 15.13 29.47 5.60
C GLU A 228 13.71 30.02 5.43
N THR A 229 13.41 31.18 6.00
CA THR A 229 12.10 31.84 5.85
C THR A 229 11.81 32.17 4.38
N ALA A 230 12.79 32.70 3.65
CA ALA A 230 12.62 33.04 2.24
C ALA A 230 12.55 31.81 1.32
N GLY A 231 13.22 30.69 1.68
CA GLY A 231 13.41 29.53 0.81
C GLY A 231 12.42 28.37 1.03
N ILE A 232 11.79 28.26 2.20
CA ILE A 232 11.05 27.04 2.57
C ILE A 232 9.86 26.74 1.66
N ALA A 233 9.13 27.75 1.23
CA ALA A 233 8.01 27.59 0.31
C ALA A 233 8.49 27.01 -1.04
N GLY A 234 9.62 27.49 -1.57
CA GLY A 234 10.24 26.96 -2.77
C GLY A 234 10.76 25.54 -2.61
N ALA A 235 11.40 25.24 -1.47
CA ALA A 235 11.94 23.91 -1.18
C ALA A 235 10.87 22.81 -1.04
N THR A 236 9.66 23.19 -0.64
CA THR A 236 8.53 22.26 -0.45
C THR A 236 7.48 22.33 -1.57
N GLY A 237 7.56 23.33 -2.45
CA GLY A 237 6.53 23.60 -3.45
C GLY A 237 5.23 24.20 -2.89
N ALA A 238 5.25 24.67 -1.64
CA ALA A 238 4.09 25.29 -1.00
C ALA A 238 3.76 26.65 -1.63
N LYS A 239 2.47 26.96 -1.67
CA LYS A 239 1.92 28.22 -2.20
C LYS A 239 1.35 29.07 -1.07
N LEU A 240 1.02 30.30 -1.40
CA LEU A 240 0.30 31.18 -0.47
C LEU A 240 -1.03 30.54 -0.05
N GLY A 241 -1.28 30.51 1.24
CA GLY A 241 -2.47 29.88 1.83
C GLY A 241 -2.28 28.40 2.25
N ASP A 242 -1.12 27.78 2.00
CA ASP A 242 -0.85 26.40 2.34
C ASP A 242 -0.28 26.25 3.76
N ALA A 243 -0.41 25.04 4.31
CA ALA A 243 0.34 24.62 5.50
C ALA A 243 1.40 23.57 5.11
N ILE A 244 2.55 23.65 5.75
CA ILE A 244 3.65 22.70 5.59
C ILE A 244 3.81 21.96 6.91
N PHE A 245 3.65 20.63 6.90
CA PHE A 245 3.89 19.77 8.07
C PHE A 245 5.23 19.07 7.93
N PHE A 246 5.96 18.94 9.04
CA PHE A 246 7.29 18.35 9.07
C PHE A 246 7.37 17.19 10.04
N ALA A 247 8.11 16.15 9.63
CA ALA A 247 8.60 15.12 10.52
C ALA A 247 10.13 15.08 10.44
N ALA A 248 10.79 15.02 11.60
CA ALA A 248 12.24 15.00 11.71
C ALA A 248 12.71 13.91 12.68
N GLY A 249 13.78 13.20 12.30
CA GLY A 249 14.37 12.13 13.08
C GLY A 249 14.86 10.98 12.22
N ASP A 250 14.54 9.75 12.64
CA ASP A 250 14.78 8.55 11.81
C ASP A 250 13.99 8.62 10.51
N ARG A 251 14.64 8.31 9.39
CA ARG A 251 14.04 8.45 8.05
C ARG A 251 12.77 7.64 7.87
N LYS A 252 12.81 6.36 8.26
CA LYS A 252 11.68 5.44 8.07
C LYS A 252 10.45 5.86 8.87
N SER A 253 10.66 6.18 10.14
CA SER A 253 9.58 6.63 11.04
C SER A 253 8.98 7.96 10.57
N SER A 254 9.82 8.90 10.14
CA SER A 254 9.39 10.22 9.67
C SER A 254 8.61 10.12 8.36
N GLN A 255 9.07 9.32 7.40
CA GLN A 255 8.34 9.07 6.15
C GLN A 255 7.00 8.40 6.42
N SER A 256 6.96 7.36 7.27
CA SER A 256 5.71 6.67 7.62
C SER A 256 4.71 7.55 8.38
N LEU A 257 5.17 8.58 9.09
CA LEU A 257 4.31 9.54 9.77
C LEU A 257 3.67 10.54 8.79
N LEU A 258 4.42 10.94 7.76
CA LEU A 258 3.97 11.92 6.77
C LEU A 258 3.07 11.31 5.69
N GLY A 259 3.23 10.02 5.39
CA GLY A 259 2.40 9.25 4.46
C GLY A 259 1.15 8.69 5.13
#